data_5085c5a1b679b66db69be7c72c5f496a
#
_entry.id   5085c5a1b679b66db69be7c72c5f496a
#
_cell.length_a   1.000
_cell.length_b   1.000
_cell.length_c   1.000
_cell.angle_alpha   90.00
_cell.angle_beta   90.00
_cell.angle_gamma   90.00
#
_symmetry.space_group_name_H-M   'P 1'
#
loop_
_entity.id
_entity.type
_entity.pdbx_description
1 polymer ?
#
loop_
_entity_poly.entity_id
_entity_poly.type
_entity_poly.pdbx_seq_one_letter_code
_entity_poly.pdbx_strand_id
1 'polypeptide(L)'
;TCALPICAQPEHIMRWPSPWSNGFPGWHCECTAMGKKYLGEHFDIHGGGMDLIFPHHECEIAQSVASQGDDMVHYWMHNNMLTVNGQKMGKSYGNFITLEELFKGTHPMLEQAYSPMTIRFFTLQAHYRSTVDFSNEALQAAEKGLARLMDAVHGLDKITPAATSTIDVKSLRAKCYEAMNDDLNSPIVIAQIGR
;
A
#
# COMPACT_ATOMS: atom_id res chain seq x y z
N THR A 1 18.00 -18.18 -11.86
CA THR A 1 18.88 -17.10 -12.35
C THR A 1 18.66 -15.77 -11.62
N CYS A 2 17.47 -15.50 -11.09
CA CYS A 2 17.17 -14.24 -10.40
C CYS A 2 17.93 -14.05 -9.08
N ALA A 3 18.34 -15.11 -8.41
CA ALA A 3 19.11 -15.05 -7.15
C ALA A 3 20.62 -14.85 -7.34
N LEU A 4 21.11 -14.87 -8.56
CA LEU A 4 22.52 -14.69 -8.91
C LEU A 4 22.83 -13.25 -9.30
N PRO A 5 24.09 -12.80 -9.19
CA PRO A 5 24.51 -11.50 -9.70
C PRO A 5 24.17 -11.33 -11.17
N ILE A 6 23.67 -10.17 -11.54
CA ILE A 6 23.38 -9.82 -12.93
C ILE A 6 24.69 -9.47 -13.62
N CYS A 7 24.93 -9.99 -14.83
CA CYS A 7 26.14 -9.67 -15.58
C CYS A 7 26.31 -8.16 -15.76
N ALA A 8 27.43 -7.64 -15.30
CA ALA A 8 27.72 -6.20 -15.39
C ALA A 8 28.21 -5.83 -16.79
N GLN A 9 27.67 -4.74 -17.34
CA GLN A 9 28.22 -4.08 -18.51
C GLN A 9 29.39 -3.16 -18.11
N PRO A 10 30.30 -2.80 -19.04
CA PRO A 10 31.45 -1.94 -18.73
C PRO A 10 31.07 -0.61 -18.07
N GLU A 11 29.88 -0.09 -18.34
CA GLU A 11 29.38 1.19 -17.85
C GLU A 11 28.85 1.13 -16.42
N HIS A 12 28.60 -0.07 -15.87
CA HIS A 12 28.12 -0.23 -14.50
C HIS A 12 29.22 0.14 -13.50
N ILE A 13 28.95 1.13 -12.65
CA ILE A 13 29.85 1.59 -11.61
C ILE A 13 29.96 0.57 -10.48
N MET A 14 28.81 0.04 -10.02
CA MET A 14 28.73 -0.98 -8.98
C MET A 14 28.86 -2.36 -9.62
N ARG A 15 30.02 -2.96 -9.48
CA ARG A 15 30.29 -4.32 -9.99
C ARG A 15 31.37 -5.00 -9.16
N TRP A 16 31.23 -6.30 -9.01
CA TRP A 16 32.17 -7.13 -8.26
C TRP A 16 32.47 -8.42 -9.03
N PRO A 17 33.67 -8.97 -8.86
CA PRO A 17 34.00 -10.30 -9.38
C PRO A 17 33.17 -11.37 -8.66
N SER A 18 32.68 -12.34 -9.43
CA SER A 18 32.01 -13.53 -8.92
C SER A 18 32.53 -14.76 -9.63
N PRO A 19 32.24 -16.00 -9.14
CA PRO A 19 32.63 -17.23 -9.81
C PRO A 19 32.08 -17.37 -11.24
N TRP A 20 31.01 -16.64 -11.57
CA TRP A 20 30.36 -16.73 -12.88
C TRP A 20 30.79 -15.62 -13.84
N SER A 21 31.01 -14.41 -13.34
CA SER A 21 31.48 -13.25 -14.10
C SER A 21 31.55 -12.02 -13.19
N ASN A 22 32.01 -10.87 -13.72
CA ASN A 22 31.78 -9.59 -13.07
C ASN A 22 30.27 -9.29 -13.12
N GLY A 23 29.68 -9.00 -11.96
CA GLY A 23 28.27 -8.75 -11.82
C GLY A 23 27.94 -7.70 -10.77
N PHE A 24 26.69 -7.27 -10.73
CA PHE A 24 26.14 -6.43 -9.68
C PHE A 24 24.96 -7.13 -9.00
N PRO A 25 24.70 -6.83 -7.71
CA PRO A 25 23.55 -7.42 -7.03
C PRO A 25 22.26 -6.95 -7.67
N GLY A 26 21.32 -7.87 -7.86
CA GLY A 26 19.96 -7.49 -8.22
C GLY A 26 19.27 -6.80 -7.03
N TRP A 27 18.23 -6.04 -7.30
CA TRP A 27 17.45 -5.32 -6.30
C TRP A 27 17.00 -6.20 -5.11
N HIS A 28 16.60 -7.44 -5.37
CA HIS A 28 16.26 -8.42 -4.33
C HIS A 28 17.41 -8.73 -3.35
N CYS A 29 18.66 -8.72 -3.82
CA CYS A 29 19.82 -8.90 -2.95
C CYS A 29 19.99 -7.75 -1.96
N GLU A 30 19.68 -6.53 -2.39
CA GLU A 30 19.70 -5.34 -1.55
C GLU A 30 18.63 -5.44 -0.45
N CYS A 31 17.41 -5.81 -0.82
CA CYS A 31 16.31 -5.99 0.14
C CYS A 31 16.59 -7.09 1.14
N THR A 32 17.06 -8.26 0.71
CA THR A 32 17.44 -9.37 1.60
C THR A 32 18.54 -8.94 2.57
N ALA A 33 19.58 -8.29 2.08
CA ALA A 33 20.71 -7.84 2.92
C ALA A 33 20.29 -6.73 3.91
N MET A 34 19.49 -5.77 3.48
CA MET A 34 18.97 -4.70 4.34
C MET A 34 17.99 -5.22 5.37
N GLY A 35 17.06 -6.11 4.98
CA GLY A 35 16.11 -6.77 5.87
C GLY A 35 16.86 -7.45 7.01
N LYS A 36 17.79 -8.33 6.68
CA LYS A 36 18.62 -9.03 7.69
C LYS A 36 19.43 -8.06 8.57
N LYS A 37 20.01 -7.02 7.99
CA LYS A 37 20.86 -6.07 8.73
C LYS A 37 20.09 -5.20 9.70
N TYR A 38 18.91 -4.70 9.32
CA TYR A 38 18.19 -3.68 10.08
C TYR A 38 17.01 -4.21 10.86
N LEU A 39 16.40 -5.32 10.42
CA LEU A 39 15.22 -5.91 11.04
C LEU A 39 15.52 -7.23 11.76
N GLY A 40 16.66 -7.86 11.45
CA GLY A 40 17.06 -9.14 12.04
C GLY A 40 16.87 -10.32 11.09
N GLU A 41 17.11 -11.53 11.61
CA GLU A 41 16.98 -12.77 10.82
C GLU A 41 15.53 -13.04 10.42
N HIS A 42 14.58 -12.64 11.27
CA HIS A 42 13.15 -12.74 11.01
C HIS A 42 12.46 -11.42 11.36
N PHE A 43 11.47 -11.06 10.56
CA PHE A 43 10.59 -9.91 10.82
C PHE A 43 9.15 -10.21 10.37
N ASP A 44 8.20 -9.42 10.88
CA ASP A 44 6.80 -9.79 10.80
C ASP A 44 6.22 -9.62 9.40
N ILE A 45 6.39 -8.43 8.80
CA ILE A 45 5.68 -8.08 7.56
C ILE A 45 6.64 -7.49 6.53
N HIS A 46 6.58 -8.03 5.31
CA HIS A 46 7.20 -7.47 4.12
C HIS A 46 6.12 -7.18 3.08
N GLY A 47 6.11 -5.97 2.55
CA GLY A 47 5.07 -5.51 1.63
C GLY A 47 5.60 -4.98 0.31
N GLY A 48 4.77 -5.12 -0.74
CA GLY A 48 5.07 -4.56 -2.05
C GLY A 48 3.87 -4.60 -2.99
N GLY A 49 4.05 -4.16 -4.22
CA GLY A 49 3.05 -4.33 -5.27
C GLY A 49 2.94 -5.79 -5.71
N MET A 50 1.79 -6.18 -6.26
CA MET A 50 1.59 -7.53 -6.82
C MET A 50 2.59 -7.87 -7.93
N ASP A 51 3.14 -6.87 -8.60
CA ASP A 51 4.17 -7.02 -9.62
C ASP A 51 5.53 -7.44 -9.05
N LEU A 52 5.75 -7.30 -7.74
CA LEU A 52 6.95 -7.74 -7.05
C LEU A 52 6.88 -9.20 -6.58
N ILE A 53 5.71 -9.85 -6.58
CA ILE A 53 5.58 -11.26 -6.18
C ILE A 53 6.59 -12.09 -6.93
N PHE A 54 6.59 -11.95 -8.26
CA PHE A 54 7.56 -12.61 -9.13
C PHE A 54 8.17 -11.61 -10.12
N PRO A 55 9.51 -11.57 -10.25
CA PRO A 55 10.49 -12.46 -9.59
C PRO A 55 11.07 -11.95 -8.27
N HIS A 56 10.75 -10.71 -7.85
CA HIS A 56 11.49 -10.00 -6.80
C HIS A 56 11.40 -10.70 -5.43
N HIS A 57 10.20 -10.83 -4.87
CA HIS A 57 10.00 -11.44 -3.56
C HIS A 57 10.32 -12.94 -3.54
N GLU A 58 10.03 -13.67 -4.62
CA GLU A 58 10.45 -15.06 -4.77
C GLU A 58 11.97 -15.22 -4.71
N CYS A 59 12.72 -14.25 -5.26
CA CYS A 59 14.18 -14.24 -5.16
C CYS A 59 14.65 -13.90 -3.73
N GLU A 60 13.96 -13.04 -3.00
CA GLU A 60 14.27 -12.75 -1.59
C GLU A 60 14.05 -13.99 -0.73
N ILE A 61 12.93 -14.71 -0.91
CA ILE A 61 12.64 -15.98 -0.24
C ILE A 61 13.75 -17.00 -0.54
N ALA A 62 14.09 -17.16 -1.82
CA ALA A 62 15.14 -18.10 -2.22
C ALA A 62 16.50 -17.76 -1.59
N GLN A 63 16.84 -16.48 -1.47
CA GLN A 63 18.09 -16.02 -0.86
C GLN A 63 18.09 -16.22 0.67
N SER A 64 17.00 -15.92 1.36
CA SER A 64 16.90 -16.13 2.80
C SER A 64 16.97 -17.62 3.14
N VAL A 65 16.19 -18.46 2.46
CA VAL A 65 16.23 -19.91 2.64
C VAL A 65 17.63 -20.48 2.37
N ALA A 66 18.29 -20.04 1.30
CA ALA A 66 19.64 -20.50 0.98
C ALA A 66 20.71 -20.05 1.97
N SER A 67 20.55 -18.87 2.58
CA SER A 67 21.56 -18.27 3.46
C SER A 67 21.37 -18.59 4.95
N GLN A 68 20.14 -18.84 5.40
CA GLN A 68 19.83 -19.07 6.82
C GLN A 68 18.95 -20.31 7.09
N GLY A 69 18.43 -20.96 6.06
CA GLY A 69 17.68 -22.20 6.16
C GLY A 69 16.16 -22.06 6.13
N ASP A 70 15.64 -20.83 6.26
CA ASP A 70 14.20 -20.54 6.26
C ASP A 70 13.88 -19.15 5.70
N ASP A 71 12.57 -18.84 5.56
CA ASP A 71 12.12 -17.52 5.13
C ASP A 71 12.30 -16.49 6.26
N MET A 72 12.82 -15.31 5.93
CA MET A 72 13.01 -14.21 6.87
C MET A 72 11.70 -13.48 7.21
N VAL A 73 10.61 -13.73 6.48
CA VAL A 73 9.36 -12.99 6.56
C VAL A 73 8.21 -13.88 7.01
N HIS A 74 7.48 -13.47 8.06
CA HIS A 74 6.30 -14.20 8.51
C HIS A 74 5.07 -13.96 7.65
N TYR A 75 4.87 -12.72 7.17
CA TYR A 75 3.69 -12.34 6.39
C TYR A 75 4.08 -11.48 5.18
N TRP A 76 3.80 -11.97 3.99
CA TRP A 76 3.95 -11.25 2.75
C TRP A 76 2.65 -10.52 2.40
N MET A 77 2.70 -9.20 2.23
CA MET A 77 1.53 -8.39 1.88
C MET A 77 1.72 -7.74 0.52
N HIS A 78 0.74 -7.95 -0.37
CA HIS A 78 0.80 -7.40 -1.72
C HIS A 78 -0.43 -6.53 -2.02
N ASN A 79 -0.18 -5.25 -2.30
CA ASN A 79 -1.21 -4.33 -2.76
C ASN A 79 -1.33 -4.36 -4.29
N ASN A 80 -2.54 -4.07 -4.77
CA ASN A 80 -2.78 -3.98 -6.21
C ASN A 80 -2.35 -2.62 -6.78
N MET A 81 -2.52 -2.46 -8.09
CA MET A 81 -2.07 -1.29 -8.84
C MET A 81 -2.99 -0.08 -8.62
N LEU A 82 -2.39 1.11 -8.79
CA LEU A 82 -3.13 2.34 -9.01
C LEU A 82 -3.33 2.54 -10.50
N THR A 83 -4.56 2.88 -10.89
CA THR A 83 -4.90 3.30 -12.24
C THR A 83 -5.38 4.75 -12.25
N VAL A 84 -5.34 5.39 -13.39
CA VAL A 84 -5.89 6.73 -13.62
C VAL A 84 -6.82 6.63 -14.81
N ASN A 85 -8.12 6.83 -14.58
CA ASN A 85 -9.16 6.64 -15.58
C ASN A 85 -9.05 5.28 -16.30
N GLY A 86 -8.87 4.20 -15.51
CA GLY A 86 -8.77 2.83 -16.00
C GLY A 86 -7.42 2.44 -16.62
N GLN A 87 -6.47 3.36 -16.76
CA GLN A 87 -5.13 3.07 -17.27
C GLN A 87 -4.10 2.96 -16.14
N LYS A 88 -3.17 2.01 -16.26
CA LYS A 88 -2.06 1.89 -15.30
C LYS A 88 -1.35 3.25 -15.16
N MET A 89 -1.15 3.70 -13.93
CA MET A 89 -0.37 4.90 -13.65
C MET A 89 1.11 4.65 -13.97
N GLY A 90 1.73 5.52 -14.74
CA GLY A 90 3.14 5.40 -15.09
C GLY A 90 3.69 6.60 -15.82
N LYS A 91 4.96 6.91 -15.60
CA LYS A 91 5.65 8.06 -16.24
C LYS A 91 5.61 7.97 -17.76
N SER A 92 5.76 6.77 -18.32
CA SER A 92 5.73 6.52 -19.77
C SER A 92 4.36 6.78 -20.41
N TYR A 93 3.28 6.77 -19.61
CA TYR A 93 1.92 7.04 -20.09
C TYR A 93 1.50 8.49 -19.93
N GLY A 94 2.36 9.34 -19.32
CA GLY A 94 2.03 10.75 -19.08
C GLY A 94 0.91 11.00 -18.06
N ASN A 95 0.49 9.95 -17.33
CA ASN A 95 -0.58 9.99 -16.34
C ASN A 95 -0.07 9.82 -14.90
N PHE A 96 1.22 9.99 -14.68
CA PHE A 96 1.82 9.88 -13.36
C PHE A 96 1.56 11.15 -12.56
N ILE A 97 0.77 11.05 -11.51
CA ILE A 97 0.40 12.17 -10.63
C ILE A 97 1.16 12.03 -9.33
N THR A 98 1.95 13.03 -8.97
CA THR A 98 2.66 13.07 -7.69
C THR A 98 1.73 13.49 -6.55
N LEU A 99 2.09 13.15 -5.30
CA LEU A 99 1.34 13.62 -4.13
C LEU A 99 1.31 15.16 -4.04
N GLU A 100 2.40 15.81 -4.42
CA GLU A 100 2.47 17.26 -4.44
C GLU A 100 1.46 17.87 -5.41
N GLU A 101 1.36 17.31 -6.62
CA GLU A 101 0.36 17.73 -7.61
C GLU A 101 -1.07 17.46 -7.15
N LEU A 102 -1.32 16.30 -6.50
CA LEU A 102 -2.63 16.00 -5.90
C LEU A 102 -3.02 17.05 -4.85
N PHE A 103 -2.08 17.42 -3.98
CA PHE A 103 -2.36 18.37 -2.90
C PHE A 103 -2.47 19.82 -3.37
N LYS A 104 -1.79 20.18 -4.48
CA LYS A 104 -1.84 21.51 -5.07
C LYS A 104 -2.86 21.64 -6.21
N GLY A 105 -3.38 20.53 -6.73
CA GLY A 105 -4.29 20.52 -7.89
C GLY A 105 -3.62 21.00 -9.17
N THR A 106 -2.31 20.80 -9.34
CA THR A 106 -1.55 21.37 -10.46
C THR A 106 -1.40 20.44 -11.65
N HIS A 107 -1.75 19.16 -11.52
CA HIS A 107 -1.67 18.21 -12.61
C HIS A 107 -2.83 18.43 -13.59
N PRO A 108 -2.61 18.40 -14.92
CA PRO A 108 -3.66 18.68 -15.93
C PRO A 108 -4.88 17.75 -15.87
N MET A 109 -4.73 16.55 -15.32
CA MET A 109 -5.82 15.58 -15.16
C MET A 109 -6.68 15.82 -13.91
N LEU A 110 -6.30 16.74 -13.03
CA LEU A 110 -7.01 17.07 -11.81
C LEU A 110 -7.88 18.32 -12.02
N GLU A 111 -9.13 18.25 -11.55
CA GLU A 111 -10.05 19.40 -11.57
C GLU A 111 -9.83 20.34 -10.39
N GLN A 112 -9.27 19.82 -9.29
CA GLN A 112 -9.04 20.60 -8.06
C GLN A 112 -7.90 20.02 -7.22
N ALA A 113 -7.51 20.73 -6.19
CA ALA A 113 -6.64 20.26 -5.12
C ALA A 113 -7.40 19.34 -4.15
N TYR A 114 -6.74 18.33 -3.63
CA TYR A 114 -7.31 17.43 -2.64
C TYR A 114 -6.48 17.42 -1.36
N SER A 115 -7.13 17.38 -0.20
CA SER A 115 -6.42 17.27 1.07
C SER A 115 -5.73 15.91 1.20
N PRO A 116 -4.60 15.80 1.94
CA PRO A 116 -3.98 14.52 2.24
C PRO A 116 -4.95 13.52 2.88
N MET A 117 -5.88 14.00 3.72
CA MET A 117 -6.89 13.14 4.36
C MET A 117 -7.93 12.63 3.38
N THR A 118 -8.30 13.42 2.36
CA THR A 118 -9.18 12.97 1.28
C THR A 118 -8.54 11.81 0.51
N ILE A 119 -7.27 11.95 0.14
CA ILE A 119 -6.53 10.90 -0.58
C ILE A 119 -6.40 9.64 0.28
N ARG A 120 -6.08 9.79 1.57
CA ARG A 120 -6.03 8.67 2.50
C ARG A 120 -7.39 7.97 2.64
N PHE A 121 -8.46 8.72 2.80
CA PHE A 121 -9.81 8.18 2.91
C PHE A 121 -10.23 7.47 1.62
N PHE A 122 -9.95 8.06 0.47
CA PHE A 122 -10.17 7.46 -0.85
C PHE A 122 -9.48 6.09 -0.95
N THR A 123 -8.20 6.02 -0.59
CA THR A 123 -7.44 4.77 -0.63
C THR A 123 -8.02 3.70 0.31
N LEU A 124 -8.48 4.10 1.51
CA LEU A 124 -9.07 3.18 2.49
C LEU A 124 -10.48 2.67 2.11
N GLN A 125 -11.15 3.32 1.16
CA GLN A 125 -12.44 2.86 0.63
C GLN A 125 -12.32 1.64 -0.28
N ALA A 126 -11.11 1.30 -0.72
CA ALA A 126 -10.82 0.08 -1.45
C ALA A 126 -10.04 -0.90 -0.58
N HIS A 127 -10.25 -2.21 -0.80
CA HIS A 127 -9.38 -3.21 -0.20
C HIS A 127 -7.98 -3.13 -0.83
N TYR A 128 -6.92 -3.25 -0.05
CA TYR A 128 -5.55 -3.06 -0.56
C TYR A 128 -5.17 -4.04 -1.69
N ARG A 129 -5.83 -5.22 -1.78
CA ARG A 129 -5.66 -6.17 -2.89
C ARG A 129 -6.43 -5.79 -4.15
N SER A 130 -7.30 -4.77 -4.09
CA SER A 130 -8.10 -4.33 -5.22
C SER A 130 -7.40 -3.19 -5.96
N THR A 131 -7.62 -3.10 -7.27
CA THR A 131 -7.18 -1.95 -8.05
C THR A 131 -7.89 -0.69 -7.57
N VAL A 132 -7.16 0.39 -7.39
CA VAL A 132 -7.69 1.71 -7.03
C VAL A 132 -7.59 2.61 -8.26
N ASP A 133 -8.72 3.08 -8.75
CA ASP A 133 -8.78 3.96 -9.92
C ASP A 133 -8.94 5.42 -9.51
N PHE A 134 -7.95 6.24 -9.84
CA PHE A 134 -7.98 7.69 -9.62
C PHE A 134 -8.78 8.34 -10.74
N SER A 135 -9.97 8.85 -10.40
CA SER A 135 -10.74 9.73 -11.26
C SER A 135 -11.22 10.94 -10.44
N ASN A 136 -11.53 12.04 -11.10
CA ASN A 136 -12.03 13.25 -10.42
C ASN A 136 -13.33 12.96 -9.67
N GLU A 137 -14.23 12.21 -10.29
CA GLU A 137 -15.50 11.82 -9.67
C GLU A 137 -15.29 10.99 -8.39
N ALA A 138 -14.36 10.03 -8.42
CA ALA A 138 -14.08 9.17 -7.27
C ALA A 138 -13.42 9.96 -6.13
N LEU A 139 -12.49 10.86 -6.44
CA LEU A 139 -11.84 11.73 -5.46
C LEU A 139 -12.82 12.73 -4.83
N GLN A 140 -13.69 13.35 -5.62
CA GLN A 140 -14.74 14.25 -5.13
C GLN A 140 -15.78 13.50 -4.29
N ALA A 141 -16.13 12.28 -4.67
CA ALA A 141 -17.02 11.43 -3.88
C ALA A 141 -16.40 11.07 -2.52
N ALA A 142 -15.10 10.75 -2.50
CA ALA A 142 -14.36 10.49 -1.27
C ALA A 142 -14.26 11.73 -0.36
N GLU A 143 -14.03 12.91 -0.93
CA GLU A 143 -14.02 14.17 -0.19
C GLU A 143 -15.36 14.44 0.50
N LYS A 144 -16.46 14.30 -0.24
CA LYS A 144 -17.82 14.43 0.32
C LYS A 144 -18.12 13.38 1.39
N GLY A 145 -17.66 12.15 1.19
CA GLY A 145 -17.81 11.06 2.15
C GLY A 145 -17.03 11.34 3.45
N LEU A 146 -15.79 11.81 3.34
CA LEU A 146 -14.98 12.22 4.48
C LEU A 146 -15.62 13.38 5.24
N ALA A 147 -16.10 14.41 4.53
CA ALA A 147 -16.76 15.55 5.15
C ALA A 147 -17.99 15.11 5.97
N ARG A 148 -18.84 14.25 5.42
CA ARG A 148 -20.00 13.72 6.17
C ARG A 148 -19.59 12.95 7.42
N LEU A 149 -18.54 12.13 7.32
CA LEU A 149 -18.02 11.38 8.47
C LEU A 149 -17.52 12.32 9.55
N MET A 150 -16.75 13.36 9.19
CA MET A 150 -16.25 14.35 10.14
C MET A 150 -17.35 15.20 10.76
N ASP A 151 -18.37 15.58 9.99
CA ASP A 151 -19.55 16.28 10.49
C ASP A 151 -20.31 15.43 11.51
N ALA A 152 -20.44 14.12 11.27
CA ALA A 152 -21.05 13.19 12.20
C ALA A 152 -20.22 13.11 13.51
N VAL A 153 -18.88 13.00 13.41
CA VAL A 153 -17.98 12.99 14.58
C VAL A 153 -18.12 14.29 15.39
N HIS A 154 -18.06 15.45 14.74
CA HIS A 154 -18.27 16.75 15.42
C HIS A 154 -19.70 16.89 15.99
N GLY A 155 -20.68 16.20 15.39
CA GLY A 155 -22.03 16.15 15.89
C GLY A 155 -22.16 15.42 17.23
N LEU A 156 -21.30 14.42 17.48
CA LEU A 156 -21.31 13.66 18.75
C LEU A 156 -21.05 14.54 19.97
N ASP A 157 -20.20 15.55 19.83
CA ASP A 157 -19.91 16.50 20.92
C ASP A 157 -21.10 17.34 21.35
N LYS A 158 -22.13 17.42 20.49
CA LYS A 158 -23.37 18.18 20.72
C LYS A 158 -24.52 17.34 21.26
N ILE A 159 -24.35 16.02 21.35
CA ILE A 159 -25.38 15.09 21.79
C ILE A 159 -25.34 14.98 23.33
N THR A 160 -26.49 15.20 23.97
CA THR A 160 -26.64 14.89 25.38
C THR A 160 -26.73 13.39 25.59
N PRO A 161 -25.89 12.79 26.45
CA PRO A 161 -25.93 11.36 26.72
C PRO A 161 -27.33 10.93 27.23
N ALA A 162 -27.90 9.90 26.62
CA ALA A 162 -29.13 9.30 27.11
C ALA A 162 -28.82 8.12 28.06
N ALA A 163 -29.74 7.79 28.94
CA ALA A 163 -29.60 6.65 29.87
C ALA A 163 -29.59 5.30 29.13
N THR A 164 -30.24 5.25 27.95
CA THR A 164 -30.29 4.06 27.08
C THR A 164 -29.94 4.43 25.65
N SER A 165 -29.26 3.55 24.96
CA SER A 165 -28.93 3.71 23.53
C SER A 165 -29.67 2.66 22.72
N THR A 166 -30.20 3.05 21.57
CA THR A 166 -30.75 2.14 20.56
C THR A 166 -29.67 1.51 19.71
N ILE A 167 -28.43 2.04 19.75
CA ILE A 167 -27.28 1.53 19.01
C ILE A 167 -26.44 0.68 19.95
N ASP A 168 -26.21 -0.57 19.56
CA ASP A 168 -25.26 -1.43 20.25
C ASP A 168 -23.82 -1.13 19.77
N VAL A 169 -23.19 -0.19 20.44
CA VAL A 169 -21.81 0.23 20.16
C VAL A 169 -20.81 -0.93 20.32
N LYS A 170 -21.07 -1.88 21.25
CA LYS A 170 -20.19 -3.05 21.43
C LYS A 170 -20.23 -3.96 20.22
N SER A 171 -21.44 -4.23 19.69
CA SER A 171 -21.62 -5.02 18.47
C SER A 171 -21.01 -4.31 17.25
N LEU A 172 -21.20 -3.00 17.11
CA LEU A 172 -20.59 -2.22 16.04
C LEU A 172 -19.05 -2.32 16.09
N ARG A 173 -18.47 -2.11 17.26
CA ARG A 173 -17.02 -2.24 17.45
C ARG A 173 -16.53 -3.66 17.11
N ALA A 174 -17.22 -4.69 17.56
CA ALA A 174 -16.89 -6.09 17.25
C ALA A 174 -16.87 -6.34 15.74
N LYS A 175 -17.88 -5.89 14.99
CA LYS A 175 -17.93 -6.00 13.53
C LYS A 175 -16.80 -5.25 12.82
N CYS A 176 -16.39 -4.09 13.33
CA CYS A 176 -15.26 -3.38 12.78
C CYS A 176 -13.95 -4.15 13.00
N TYR A 177 -13.74 -4.72 14.17
CA TYR A 177 -12.57 -5.57 14.43
C TYR A 177 -12.59 -6.86 13.62
N GLU A 178 -13.75 -7.50 13.46
CA GLU A 178 -13.92 -8.67 12.59
C GLU A 178 -13.47 -8.36 11.16
N ALA A 179 -13.92 -7.25 10.59
CA ALA A 179 -13.52 -6.83 9.25
C ALA A 179 -12.01 -6.50 9.17
N MET A 180 -11.43 -5.85 10.20
CA MET A 180 -9.99 -5.58 10.22
C MET A 180 -9.17 -6.85 10.39
N ASN A 181 -9.66 -7.84 11.12
CA ASN A 181 -9.00 -9.14 11.29
C ASN A 181 -9.17 -10.04 10.05
N ASP A 182 -10.10 -9.72 9.17
CA ASP A 182 -10.30 -10.36 7.87
C ASP A 182 -9.51 -9.59 6.79
N ASP A 183 -8.21 -9.78 6.80
CA ASP A 183 -7.26 -9.23 5.82
C ASP A 183 -7.32 -7.70 5.66
N LEU A 184 -7.47 -6.98 6.79
CA LEU A 184 -7.47 -5.50 6.85
C LEU A 184 -8.57 -4.86 5.98
N ASN A 185 -9.78 -5.39 6.01
CA ASN A 185 -10.90 -5.00 5.17
C ASN A 185 -11.48 -3.63 5.56
N SER A 186 -10.71 -2.56 5.30
CA SER A 186 -11.07 -1.18 5.62
C SER A 186 -12.37 -0.70 4.96
N PRO A 187 -12.74 -1.06 3.71
CA PRO A 187 -14.01 -0.64 3.12
C PRO A 187 -15.22 -1.13 3.91
N ILE A 188 -15.19 -2.35 4.47
CA ILE A 188 -16.27 -2.84 5.33
C ILE A 188 -16.34 -2.02 6.62
N VAL A 189 -15.20 -1.68 7.24
CA VAL A 189 -15.18 -0.84 8.44
C VAL A 189 -15.82 0.52 8.15
N ILE A 190 -15.42 1.19 7.08
CA ILE A 190 -15.98 2.48 6.67
C ILE A 190 -17.50 2.37 6.45
N ALA A 191 -17.96 1.30 5.80
CA ALA A 191 -19.38 1.07 5.59
C ALA A 191 -20.16 0.81 6.90
N GLN A 192 -19.55 0.18 7.91
CA GLN A 192 -20.18 -0.03 9.23
C GLN A 192 -20.29 1.27 10.02
N ILE A 193 -19.27 2.14 9.96
CA ILE A 193 -19.24 3.43 10.66
C ILE A 193 -20.20 4.44 10.00
N GLY A 194 -20.38 4.36 8.68
CA GLY A 194 -21.23 5.28 7.90
C GLY A 194 -22.75 5.00 7.94
N ARG A 195 -23.17 3.97 8.68
CA ARG A 195 -24.58 3.59 8.89
C ARG A 195 -25.17 4.26 10.13
#